data_2ed47bd56422af75586e5adc8d3bd6b5
#
_entry.id   2ed47bd56422af75586e5adc8d3bd6b5
#
_cell.length_a   1.000
_cell.length_b   1.000
_cell.length_c   1.000
_cell.angle_alpha   90.00
_cell.angle_beta   90.00
_cell.angle_gamma   90.00
#
_symmetry.space_group_name_H-M   'P 1'
#
loop_
_entity.id
_entity.type
_entity.pdbx_description
1 polymer ?
#
loop_
_entity_poly.entity_id
_entity_poly.type
_entity_poly.pdbx_seq_one_letter_code
_entity_poly.pdbx_strand_id
1 'polypeptide(L)'
;GVERGLEFHSLSKSFNMTGWRLGWVCGSAEWIARLARVKSFVDTGPYLALQHAGAAVLDAAEPYLERNVAHLEARRDAAVAAFRAVGFDLRPPRAALYLWLRIPTGEAAREFALRVLEEQAVVLLPGSALGEGGEGYVRAALTLPADRYEEAASRVARAL
;
A
#
# COMPACT_ATOMS: atom_id res chain seq x y z
N GLY A 1 17.09 -17.61 -3.68
CA GLY A 1 15.65 -17.81 -3.82
C GLY A 1 15.18 -17.90 -5.26
N VAL A 2 15.87 -17.23 -6.16
CA VAL A 2 15.44 -17.04 -7.58
C VAL A 2 15.68 -18.28 -8.46
N GLU A 3 16.47 -19.23 -8.02
CA GLU A 3 16.84 -20.44 -8.80
C GLU A 3 15.68 -21.43 -9.01
N ARG A 4 14.67 -21.41 -8.12
CA ARG A 4 13.57 -22.39 -8.14
C ARG A 4 12.17 -21.77 -8.29
N GLY A 5 12.09 -20.50 -8.68
CA GLY A 5 10.82 -19.80 -8.79
C GLY A 5 10.89 -18.54 -9.62
N LEU A 6 9.81 -17.78 -9.57
CA LEU A 6 9.67 -16.46 -10.16
C LEU A 6 9.40 -15.45 -9.06
N GLU A 7 10.10 -14.32 -9.09
CA GLU A 7 9.83 -13.15 -8.23
C GLU A 7 9.27 -12.03 -9.08
N PHE A 8 8.07 -11.58 -8.73
CA PHE A 8 7.40 -10.47 -9.40
C PHE A 8 7.61 -9.18 -8.64
N HIS A 9 8.08 -8.16 -9.33
CA HIS A 9 8.37 -6.86 -8.79
C HIS A 9 7.54 -5.77 -9.47
N SER A 10 7.38 -4.64 -8.81
CA SER A 10 6.62 -3.50 -9.32
C SER A 10 7.28 -2.18 -8.94
N LEU A 11 7.29 -1.24 -9.87
CA LEU A 11 7.69 0.14 -9.61
C LEU A 11 6.60 0.97 -8.90
N SER A 12 5.39 0.42 -8.80
CA SER A 12 4.20 1.15 -8.35
C SER A 12 4.33 1.77 -6.96
N LYS A 13 4.88 1.04 -5.99
CA LYS A 13 4.93 1.48 -4.59
C LYS A 13 6.30 2.02 -4.20
N SER A 14 7.36 1.32 -4.56
CA SER A 14 8.73 1.73 -4.23
C SER A 14 9.13 3.05 -4.87
N PHE A 15 8.62 3.33 -6.08
CA PHE A 15 9.00 4.51 -6.86
C PHE A 15 7.83 5.47 -7.14
N ASN A 16 6.69 5.31 -6.45
CA ASN A 16 5.48 6.11 -6.68
C ASN A 16 4.97 6.11 -8.14
N MET A 17 5.26 5.04 -8.88
CA MET A 17 4.94 4.90 -10.30
C MET A 17 3.67 4.06 -10.55
N THR A 18 2.67 4.15 -9.68
CA THR A 18 1.44 3.34 -9.79
C THR A 18 0.73 3.54 -11.13
N GLY A 19 0.66 4.76 -11.65
CA GLY A 19 0.02 5.09 -12.93
C GLY A 19 0.79 4.61 -14.16
N TRP A 20 2.07 4.29 -14.04
CA TRP A 20 2.94 3.86 -15.14
C TRP A 20 2.72 2.41 -15.56
N ARG A 21 2.07 1.61 -14.74
CA ARG A 21 1.71 0.22 -15.00
C ARG A 21 2.90 -0.65 -15.40
N LEU A 22 4.03 -0.50 -14.72
CA LEU A 22 5.28 -1.20 -15.01
C LEU A 22 5.74 -2.05 -13.83
N GLY A 23 6.17 -3.26 -14.14
CA GLY A 23 6.82 -4.20 -13.24
C GLY A 23 7.72 -5.13 -14.02
N TRP A 24 8.45 -5.98 -13.33
CA TRP A 24 9.31 -6.99 -13.95
C TRP A 24 9.27 -8.30 -13.16
N VAL A 25 9.82 -9.32 -13.76
CA VAL A 25 9.96 -10.63 -13.14
C VAL A 25 11.40 -11.12 -13.24
N CYS A 26 11.89 -11.70 -12.15
CA CYS A 26 13.18 -12.36 -12.06
C CYS A 26 12.98 -13.84 -11.75
N GLY A 27 13.90 -14.69 -12.21
CA GLY A 27 13.82 -16.12 -11.93
C GLY A 27 14.82 -16.93 -12.73
N SER A 28 14.72 -18.26 -12.65
CA SER A 28 15.55 -19.13 -13.46
C SER A 28 15.24 -18.93 -14.96
N ALA A 29 16.26 -19.06 -15.79
CA ALA A 29 16.11 -18.88 -17.23
C ALA A 29 15.01 -19.76 -17.86
N GLU A 30 14.85 -20.99 -17.35
CA GLU A 30 13.81 -21.91 -17.78
C GLU A 30 12.40 -21.35 -17.52
N TRP A 31 12.13 -20.89 -16.29
CA TRP A 31 10.82 -20.34 -15.92
C TRP A 31 10.53 -19.02 -16.61
N ILE A 32 11.55 -18.16 -16.75
CA ILE A 32 11.43 -16.90 -17.50
C ILE A 32 11.09 -17.18 -18.98
N ALA A 33 11.74 -18.14 -19.61
CA ALA A 33 11.44 -18.51 -21.01
C ALA A 33 10.01 -19.04 -21.18
N ARG A 34 9.53 -19.86 -20.23
CA ARG A 34 8.14 -20.36 -20.24
C ARG A 34 7.13 -19.23 -20.06
N LEU A 35 7.39 -18.32 -19.11
CA LEU A 35 6.54 -17.15 -18.90
C LEU A 35 6.52 -16.23 -20.12
N ALA A 36 7.68 -15.94 -20.70
CA ALA A 36 7.79 -15.11 -21.91
C ALA A 36 6.99 -15.69 -23.08
N ARG A 37 7.04 -17.02 -23.26
CA ARG A 37 6.25 -17.71 -24.29
C ARG A 37 4.75 -17.54 -24.07
N VAL A 38 4.25 -17.69 -22.85
CA VAL A 38 2.83 -17.47 -22.54
C VAL A 38 2.47 -16.01 -22.74
N LYS A 39 3.29 -15.10 -22.23
CA LYS A 39 3.07 -13.65 -22.32
C LYS A 39 3.01 -13.16 -23.77
N SER A 40 3.79 -13.73 -24.69
CA SER A 40 3.78 -13.35 -26.11
C SER A 40 2.42 -13.58 -26.80
N PHE A 41 1.55 -14.41 -26.23
CA PHE A 41 0.18 -14.60 -26.70
C PHE A 41 -0.84 -13.72 -25.98
N VAL A 42 -0.43 -13.06 -24.87
CA VAL A 42 -1.32 -12.20 -24.09
C VAL A 42 -1.20 -10.74 -24.52
N ASP A 43 0.03 -10.26 -24.69
CA ASP A 43 0.32 -8.89 -25.11
C ASP A 43 1.70 -8.78 -25.79
N THR A 44 1.96 -7.61 -26.40
CA THR A 44 3.24 -7.29 -27.05
C THR A 44 4.22 -6.58 -26.12
N GLY A 45 3.85 -6.42 -24.85
CA GLY A 45 4.65 -5.73 -23.84
C GLY A 45 4.29 -4.25 -23.67
N PRO A 46 4.81 -3.61 -22.60
CA PRO A 46 4.56 -2.21 -22.35
C PRO A 46 5.29 -1.30 -23.34
N TYR A 47 4.80 -0.07 -23.48
CA TYR A 47 5.41 0.95 -24.33
C TYR A 47 6.90 1.15 -23.98
N LEU A 48 7.78 1.21 -25.01
CA LEU A 48 9.23 1.25 -24.83
C LEU A 48 9.72 2.40 -23.95
N ALA A 49 9.09 3.57 -24.05
CA ALA A 49 9.48 4.71 -23.21
C ALA A 49 9.28 4.41 -21.70
N LEU A 50 8.25 3.62 -21.35
CA LEU A 50 8.05 3.19 -19.96
C LEU A 50 9.13 2.20 -19.51
N GLN A 51 9.56 1.32 -20.40
CA GLN A 51 10.66 0.37 -20.12
C GLN A 51 11.97 1.11 -19.88
N HIS A 52 12.32 2.09 -20.73
CA HIS A 52 13.51 2.94 -20.55
C HIS A 52 13.43 3.76 -19.24
N ALA A 53 12.27 4.34 -18.95
CA ALA A 53 12.06 5.04 -17.67
C ALA A 53 12.22 4.11 -16.48
N GLY A 54 11.71 2.88 -16.55
CA GLY A 54 11.87 1.87 -15.51
C GLY A 54 13.33 1.48 -15.28
N ALA A 55 14.10 1.27 -16.34
CA ALA A 55 15.54 0.99 -16.25
C ALA A 55 16.28 2.15 -15.58
N ALA A 56 16.05 3.39 -16.04
CA ALA A 56 16.67 4.59 -15.48
C ALA A 56 16.35 4.79 -13.97
N VAL A 57 15.13 4.47 -13.56
CA VAL A 57 14.72 4.54 -12.14
C VAL A 57 15.44 3.48 -11.31
N LEU A 58 15.66 2.28 -11.85
CA LEU A 58 16.38 1.21 -11.16
C LEU A 58 17.86 1.54 -11.02
N ASP A 59 18.49 2.17 -12.02
CA ASP A 59 19.88 2.61 -11.97
C ASP A 59 20.10 3.71 -10.92
N ALA A 60 19.09 4.53 -10.62
CA ALA A 60 19.13 5.61 -9.64
C ALA A 60 18.36 5.26 -8.33
N ALA A 61 18.16 3.98 -8.03
CA ALA A 61 17.20 3.52 -7.01
C ALA A 61 17.54 3.99 -5.59
N GLU A 62 18.79 3.87 -5.16
CA GLU A 62 19.18 4.03 -3.75
C GLU A 62 18.78 5.38 -3.14
N PRO A 63 19.21 6.53 -3.67
CA PRO A 63 18.87 7.82 -3.07
C PRO A 63 17.39 8.14 -3.08
N TYR A 64 16.66 7.58 -4.06
CA TYR A 64 15.22 7.76 -4.16
C TYR A 64 14.48 6.94 -3.11
N LEU A 65 14.88 5.67 -2.94
CA LEU A 65 14.26 4.76 -1.98
C LEU A 65 14.46 5.24 -0.54
N GLU A 66 15.67 5.69 -0.19
CA GLU A 66 15.95 6.24 1.15
C GLU A 66 15.02 7.41 1.48
N ARG A 67 14.89 8.36 0.55
CA ARG A 67 13.98 9.51 0.70
C ARG A 67 12.53 9.10 0.82
N ASN A 68 12.09 8.15 -0.02
CA ASN A 68 10.71 7.68 -0.02
C ASN A 68 10.37 6.93 1.28
N VAL A 69 11.29 6.11 1.76
CA VAL A 69 11.15 5.41 3.05
C VAL A 69 11.06 6.41 4.20
N ALA A 70 11.94 7.40 4.27
CA ALA A 70 11.91 8.42 5.32
C ALA A 70 10.58 9.20 5.32
N HIS A 71 10.04 9.55 4.15
CA HIS A 71 8.73 10.17 4.05
C HIS A 71 7.58 9.27 4.55
N LEU A 72 7.62 7.98 4.21
CA LEU A 72 6.61 7.03 4.67
C LEU A 72 6.71 6.75 6.17
N GLU A 73 7.92 6.73 6.73
CA GLU A 73 8.14 6.61 8.17
C GLU A 73 7.57 7.81 8.92
N ALA A 74 7.83 9.03 8.48
CA ALA A 74 7.27 10.22 9.09
C ALA A 74 5.72 10.22 9.05
N ARG A 75 5.12 9.81 7.93
CA ARG A 75 3.66 9.66 7.82
C ARG A 75 3.12 8.55 8.72
N ARG A 76 3.82 7.42 8.80
CA ARG A 76 3.47 6.31 9.69
C ARG A 76 3.43 6.77 11.13
N ASP A 77 4.49 7.43 11.58
CA ASP A 77 4.64 7.83 12.97
C ASP A 77 3.59 8.88 13.36
N ALA A 78 3.33 9.86 12.51
CA ALA A 78 2.26 10.84 12.70
C ALA A 78 0.87 10.16 12.75
N ALA A 79 0.58 9.27 11.81
CA ALA A 79 -0.70 8.57 11.76
C ALA A 79 -0.88 7.64 12.97
N VAL A 80 0.16 6.90 13.38
CA VAL A 80 0.12 6.05 14.58
C VAL A 80 -0.15 6.86 15.83
N ALA A 81 0.53 7.99 16.00
CA ALA A 81 0.31 8.90 17.14
C ALA A 81 -1.12 9.43 17.15
N ALA A 82 -1.62 9.92 16.02
CA ALA A 82 -2.95 10.49 15.88
C ALA A 82 -4.07 9.46 16.20
N PHE A 83 -4.01 8.27 15.62
CA PHE A 83 -5.03 7.24 15.85
C PHE A 83 -4.97 6.67 17.27
N ARG A 84 -3.79 6.55 17.87
CA ARG A 84 -3.66 6.14 19.27
C ARG A 84 -4.24 7.19 20.22
N ALA A 85 -4.03 8.46 19.95
CA ALA A 85 -4.56 9.55 20.78
C ALA A 85 -6.09 9.56 20.83
N VAL A 86 -6.76 9.01 19.82
CA VAL A 86 -8.23 8.89 19.77
C VAL A 86 -8.75 7.47 20.09
N GLY A 87 -7.92 6.63 20.71
CA GLY A 87 -8.35 5.36 21.31
C GLY A 87 -8.21 4.12 20.43
N PHE A 88 -7.57 4.20 19.24
CA PHE A 88 -7.31 3.00 18.47
C PHE A 88 -6.12 2.20 19.02
N ASP A 89 -6.32 0.90 19.20
CA ASP A 89 -5.24 -0.04 19.45
C ASP A 89 -4.63 -0.49 18.11
N LEU A 90 -3.37 -0.11 17.88
CA LEU A 90 -2.66 -0.50 16.66
C LEU A 90 -1.17 -0.70 16.92
N ARG A 91 -0.59 -1.63 16.20
CA ARG A 91 0.86 -1.81 16.13
C ARG A 91 1.41 -1.01 14.95
N PRO A 92 2.50 -0.23 15.14
CA PRO A 92 3.16 0.43 14.02
C PRO A 92 3.60 -0.61 12.99
N PRO A 93 3.25 -0.46 11.72
CA PRO A 93 3.70 -1.38 10.70
C PRO A 93 5.22 -1.24 10.49
N ARG A 94 5.91 -2.35 10.34
CA ARG A 94 7.36 -2.38 10.05
C ARG A 94 7.68 -2.17 8.58
N ALA A 95 6.69 -2.29 7.73
CA ALA A 95 6.79 -2.16 6.28
C ALA A 95 5.43 -1.79 5.68
N ALA A 96 5.39 -1.55 4.38
CA ALA A 96 4.22 -1.15 3.61
C ALA A 96 3.73 0.28 3.91
N LEU A 97 2.59 0.64 3.36
CA LEU A 97 2.04 1.99 3.41
C LEU A 97 0.60 2.00 3.94
N TYR A 98 0.32 1.12 4.90
CA TYR A 98 -1.01 0.98 5.49
C TYR A 98 -0.94 0.79 6.99
N LEU A 99 -1.89 1.40 7.71
CA LEU A 99 -2.21 1.06 9.09
C LEU A 99 -3.34 0.04 9.11
N TRP A 100 -3.27 -0.87 10.06
CA TRP A 100 -4.31 -1.84 10.36
C TRP A 100 -4.88 -1.49 11.72
N LEU A 101 -6.11 -0.96 11.73
CA LEU A 101 -6.74 -0.36 12.89
C LEU A 101 -7.85 -1.28 13.39
N ARG A 102 -7.78 -1.72 14.63
CA ARG A 102 -8.86 -2.45 15.27
C ARG A 102 -9.98 -1.49 15.59
N ILE A 103 -11.21 -1.82 15.22
CA ILE A 103 -12.40 -1.02 15.49
C ILE A 103 -12.71 -1.09 16.98
N PRO A 104 -12.71 0.02 17.73
CA PRO A 104 -12.91 -0.02 19.19
C PRO A 104 -14.32 -0.39 19.62
N THR A 105 -15.33 -0.09 18.79
CA THR A 105 -16.75 -0.29 19.08
C THR A 105 -17.20 -1.74 18.95
N GLY A 106 -16.41 -2.60 18.31
CA GLY A 106 -16.82 -3.97 17.98
C GLY A 106 -17.85 -4.08 16.86
N GLU A 107 -18.15 -2.99 16.17
CA GLU A 107 -19.03 -2.90 15.02
C GLU A 107 -18.44 -3.66 13.83
N ALA A 108 -19.29 -4.14 12.90
CA ALA A 108 -18.82 -4.78 11.67
C ALA A 108 -17.98 -3.84 10.84
N ALA A 109 -16.88 -4.34 10.27
CA ALA A 109 -15.88 -3.54 9.57
C ALA A 109 -16.46 -2.69 8.44
N ARG A 110 -17.42 -3.26 7.69
CA ARG A 110 -18.09 -2.56 6.59
C ARG A 110 -19.01 -1.45 7.10
N GLU A 111 -19.79 -1.70 8.13
CA GLU A 111 -20.72 -0.73 8.69
C GLU A 111 -19.97 0.46 9.27
N PHE A 112 -18.93 0.20 10.04
CA PHE A 112 -18.04 1.23 10.56
C PHE A 112 -17.42 2.09 9.45
N ALA A 113 -16.84 1.45 8.42
CA ALA A 113 -16.20 2.17 7.32
C ALA A 113 -17.18 3.04 6.53
N LEU A 114 -18.40 2.57 6.28
CA LEU A 114 -19.45 3.34 5.60
C LEU A 114 -19.92 4.52 6.45
N ARG A 115 -20.17 4.30 7.73
CA ARG A 115 -20.59 5.36 8.66
C ARG A 115 -19.53 6.47 8.78
N VAL A 116 -18.26 6.09 8.92
CA VAL A 116 -17.15 7.06 8.92
C VAL A 116 -17.07 7.84 7.62
N LEU A 117 -17.31 7.19 6.48
CA LEU A 117 -17.34 7.87 5.20
C LEU A 117 -18.51 8.86 5.09
N GLU A 118 -19.72 8.44 5.45
CA GLU A 118 -20.93 9.24 5.30
C GLU A 118 -20.98 10.43 6.26
N GLU A 119 -20.61 10.20 7.53
CA GLU A 119 -20.70 11.23 8.58
C GLU A 119 -19.47 12.13 8.65
N GLN A 120 -18.28 11.60 8.34
CA GLN A 120 -17.02 12.28 8.61
C GLN A 120 -16.19 12.55 7.34
N ALA A 121 -16.63 12.07 6.17
CA ALA A 121 -15.92 12.17 4.89
C ALA A 121 -14.47 11.64 4.95
N VAL A 122 -14.25 10.56 5.70
CA VAL A 122 -12.96 9.85 5.79
C VAL A 122 -13.09 8.46 5.18
N VAL A 123 -12.25 8.16 4.21
CA VAL A 123 -12.24 6.86 3.52
C VAL A 123 -11.33 5.89 4.27
N LEU A 124 -11.93 4.82 4.79
CA LEU A 124 -11.22 3.66 5.34
C LEU A 124 -11.65 2.41 4.56
N LEU A 125 -10.73 1.49 4.33
CA LEU A 125 -11.10 0.22 3.70
C LEU A 125 -11.51 -0.77 4.80
N PRO A 126 -12.72 -1.34 4.76
CA PRO A 126 -13.10 -2.39 5.70
C PRO A 126 -12.19 -3.61 5.55
N GLY A 127 -11.70 -4.13 6.67
CA GLY A 127 -10.77 -5.26 6.67
C GLY A 127 -11.41 -6.53 6.09
N SER A 128 -12.72 -6.72 6.29
CA SER A 128 -13.48 -7.82 5.69
C SER A 128 -13.41 -7.88 4.15
N ALA A 129 -13.17 -6.75 3.48
CA ALA A 129 -12.94 -6.73 2.03
C ALA A 129 -11.60 -7.38 1.60
N LEU A 130 -10.72 -7.66 2.56
CA LEU A 130 -9.42 -8.31 2.34
C LEU A 130 -9.40 -9.77 2.81
N GLY A 131 -10.53 -10.28 3.30
CA GLY A 131 -10.71 -11.64 3.78
C GLY A 131 -11.37 -11.70 5.16
N GLU A 132 -11.87 -12.86 5.54
CA GLU A 132 -12.61 -13.08 6.80
C GLU A 132 -11.81 -12.68 8.06
N GLY A 133 -10.50 -12.92 8.06
CA GLY A 133 -9.61 -12.52 9.15
C GLY A 133 -9.47 -11.00 9.33
N GLY A 134 -10.03 -10.21 8.43
CA GLY A 134 -10.06 -8.75 8.51
C GLY A 134 -11.29 -8.18 9.19
N GLU A 135 -12.24 -9.01 9.62
CA GLU A 135 -13.41 -8.53 10.35
C GLU A 135 -13.02 -7.90 11.69
N GLY A 136 -13.68 -6.79 12.06
CA GLY A 136 -13.33 -5.98 13.22
C GLY A 136 -12.15 -5.03 13.03
N TYR A 137 -11.65 -4.92 11.78
CA TYR A 137 -10.54 -4.00 11.44
C TYR A 137 -10.88 -3.12 10.24
N VAL A 138 -10.20 -1.97 10.18
CA VAL A 138 -10.17 -1.13 8.97
C VAL A 138 -8.73 -0.79 8.60
N ARG A 139 -8.51 -0.61 7.30
CA ARG A 139 -7.21 -0.22 6.76
C ARG A 139 -7.19 1.26 6.39
N ALA A 140 -6.23 2.01 6.93
CA ALA A 140 -5.93 3.38 6.53
C ALA A 140 -4.65 3.44 5.70
N ALA A 141 -4.64 4.24 4.63
CA ALA A 141 -3.48 4.42 3.77
C ALA A 141 -2.58 5.57 4.26
N LEU A 142 -1.25 5.39 4.17
CA LEU A 142 -0.25 6.41 4.49
C LEU A 142 0.03 7.32 3.27
N THR A 143 -1.03 7.80 2.61
CA THR A 143 -0.95 8.59 1.38
C THR A 143 -1.12 10.09 1.61
N LEU A 144 -1.57 10.49 2.80
CA LEU A 144 -1.70 11.89 3.18
C LEU A 144 -0.36 12.48 3.66
N PRO A 145 -0.18 13.79 3.60
CA PRO A 145 0.85 14.50 4.36
C PRO A 145 0.71 14.25 5.86
N ALA A 146 1.82 14.31 6.61
CA ALA A 146 1.84 13.92 8.02
C ALA A 146 0.92 14.79 8.90
N ASP A 147 0.80 16.07 8.59
CA ASP A 147 -0.05 17.07 9.28
C ASP A 147 -1.56 16.81 9.12
N ARG A 148 -1.97 15.98 8.17
CA ARG A 148 -3.40 15.69 7.92
C ARG A 148 -3.94 14.52 8.75
N TYR A 149 -3.06 13.74 9.41
CA TYR A 149 -3.52 12.56 10.17
C TYR A 149 -4.21 12.92 11.48
N GLU A 150 -3.86 14.02 12.11
CA GLU A 150 -4.56 14.50 13.31
C GLU A 150 -6.02 14.87 12.98
N GLU A 151 -6.24 15.59 11.88
CA GLU A 151 -7.58 15.91 11.42
C GLU A 151 -8.37 14.64 11.07
N ALA A 152 -7.76 13.72 10.32
CA ALA A 152 -8.41 12.47 9.94
C ALA A 152 -8.80 11.64 11.17
N ALA A 153 -7.89 11.46 12.13
CA ALA A 153 -8.14 10.71 13.35
C ALA A 153 -9.22 11.39 14.22
N SER A 154 -9.19 12.73 14.34
CA SER A 154 -10.22 13.49 15.06
C SER A 154 -11.60 13.35 14.43
N ARG A 155 -11.70 13.31 13.10
CA ARG A 155 -12.96 13.05 12.41
C ARG A 155 -13.46 11.63 12.65
N VAL A 156 -12.58 10.64 12.55
CA VAL A 156 -12.95 9.24 12.82
C VAL A 156 -13.41 9.05 14.26
N ALA A 157 -12.78 9.75 15.22
CA ALA A 157 -13.17 9.71 16.62
C ALA A 157 -14.60 10.19 16.89
N ARG A 158 -15.13 11.11 16.08
CA ARG A 158 -16.53 11.57 16.21
C ARG A 158 -17.55 10.51 15.79
N ALA A 159 -17.08 9.48 15.10
CA ALA A 159 -17.86 8.31 14.72
C ALA A 159 -17.62 7.12 15.66
N LEU A 160 -16.92 7.26 16.78
CA LEU A 160 -16.81 6.23 17.83
C LEU A 160 -17.90 6.42 18.88
#